data_701c73328b347d07dba8c9a40f647ad5
#
_entry.id   701c73328b347d07dba8c9a40f647ad5
#
_cell.length_a   1.000
_cell.length_b   1.000
_cell.length_c   1.000
_cell.angle_alpha   90.00
_cell.angle_beta   90.00
_cell.angle_gamma   90.00
#
_symmetry.space_group_name_H-M   'P 1'
#
loop_
_entity.id
_entity.type
_entity.pdbx_description
1 polymer ?
#
loop_
_entity_poly.entity_id
_entity_poly.type
_entity_poly.pdbx_seq_one_letter_code
_entity_poly.pdbx_strand_id
1 'polypeptide(L)'
;MRDDKDAIVAKLRQWIGDANVDVVISTGGTGLTGRDITPEAFESVYEKKIEGFGELFRMISFGKIATSTMQSRATGGVAGGTYLFALPGSPGACRDAWDGILAQQFDFRHPPCNFVEIMPRLDEHLKRRKAKAKG
;
A
#
# COMPACT_ATOMS: atom_id res chain seq x y z
N MET A 1 -10.55 4.15 -13.94
CA MET A 1 -9.39 5.03 -14.18
C MET A 1 -8.52 4.36 -15.23
N ARG A 2 -8.09 5.13 -16.22
CA ARG A 2 -7.20 4.60 -17.24
C ARG A 2 -5.86 4.18 -16.63
N ASP A 3 -5.17 3.24 -17.30
CA ASP A 3 -3.83 2.81 -16.96
C ASP A 3 -2.82 3.92 -17.31
N ASP A 4 -3.06 5.10 -16.74
CA ASP A 4 -2.24 6.29 -16.93
C ASP A 4 -1.53 6.58 -15.59
N LYS A 5 -0.23 6.40 -15.59
CA LYS A 5 0.58 6.59 -14.39
C LYS A 5 0.37 7.97 -13.78
N ASP A 6 0.35 9.02 -14.60
CA ASP A 6 0.22 10.39 -14.11
C ASP A 6 -1.14 10.64 -13.46
N ALA A 7 -2.20 10.06 -14.02
CA ALA A 7 -3.55 10.18 -13.45
C ALA A 7 -3.62 9.46 -12.10
N ILE A 8 -3.03 8.28 -12.00
CA ILE A 8 -3.00 7.53 -10.75
C ILE A 8 -2.20 8.30 -9.70
N VAL A 9 -1.03 8.81 -10.05
CA VAL A 9 -0.18 9.59 -9.14
C VAL A 9 -0.92 10.82 -8.64
N ALA A 10 -1.59 11.55 -9.52
CA ALA A 10 -2.35 12.75 -9.14
C ALA A 10 -3.44 12.41 -8.12
N LYS A 11 -4.15 11.31 -8.33
CA LYS A 11 -5.20 10.86 -7.41
C LYS A 11 -4.62 10.42 -6.07
N LEU A 12 -3.50 9.70 -6.09
CA LEU A 12 -2.83 9.29 -4.86
C LEU A 12 -2.36 10.49 -4.04
N ARG A 13 -1.79 11.49 -4.69
CA ARG A 13 -1.35 12.71 -3.99
C ARG A 13 -2.51 13.47 -3.38
N GLN A 14 -3.65 13.49 -4.06
CA GLN A 14 -4.87 14.10 -3.53
C GLN A 14 -5.29 13.40 -2.23
N TRP A 15 -5.31 12.08 -2.22
CA TRP A 15 -5.70 11.31 -1.05
C TRP A 15 -4.66 11.39 0.09
N ILE A 16 -3.37 11.37 -0.26
CA ILE A 16 -2.31 11.53 0.73
C ILE A 16 -2.41 12.87 1.45
N GLY A 17 -2.81 13.92 0.73
CA GLY A 17 -3.00 15.25 1.31
C GLY A 17 -4.30 15.43 2.07
N ASP A 18 -5.20 14.44 2.05
CA ASP A 18 -6.50 14.51 2.72
C ASP A 18 -6.39 13.92 4.13
N ALA A 19 -6.61 14.76 5.14
CA ALA A 19 -6.51 14.36 6.54
C ALA A 19 -7.54 13.29 6.94
N ASN A 20 -8.59 13.09 6.14
CA ASN A 20 -9.62 12.10 6.42
C ASN A 20 -9.33 10.75 5.75
N VAL A 21 -8.24 10.62 5.01
CA VAL A 21 -7.87 9.37 4.33
C VAL A 21 -6.65 8.77 5.04
N ASP A 22 -6.85 7.61 5.67
CA ASP A 22 -5.79 6.90 6.38
C ASP A 22 -5.20 5.78 5.53
N VAL A 23 -5.98 5.18 4.64
CA VAL A 23 -5.59 4.02 3.86
C VAL A 23 -6.17 4.14 2.46
N VAL A 24 -5.34 3.83 1.45
CA VAL A 24 -5.76 3.71 0.06
C VAL A 24 -5.45 2.29 -0.42
N ILE A 25 -6.44 1.61 -0.94
CA ILE A 25 -6.28 0.27 -1.50
C ILE A 25 -6.80 0.30 -2.93
N SER A 26 -5.95 -0.11 -3.88
CA SER A 26 -6.36 -0.27 -5.27
C SER A 26 -6.30 -1.74 -5.66
N THR A 27 -7.07 -2.12 -6.69
CA THR A 27 -7.03 -3.46 -7.26
C THR A 27 -6.81 -3.37 -8.76
N GLY A 28 -5.99 -4.28 -9.30
CA GLY A 28 -5.70 -4.33 -10.73
C GLY A 28 -4.42 -3.61 -11.12
N GLY A 29 -3.96 -3.86 -12.33
CA GLY A 29 -2.80 -3.21 -12.92
C GLY A 29 -1.45 -3.59 -12.31
N THR A 30 -1.36 -4.74 -11.62
CA THR A 30 -0.13 -5.17 -10.96
C THR A 30 0.61 -6.31 -11.67
N GLY A 31 0.19 -6.69 -12.86
CA GLY A 31 0.85 -7.76 -13.63
C GLY A 31 2.07 -7.28 -14.39
N LEU A 32 2.43 -8.02 -15.45
CA LEU A 32 3.66 -7.79 -16.20
C LEU A 32 3.45 -7.17 -17.59
N THR A 33 2.18 -6.96 -17.99
CA THR A 33 1.91 -6.40 -19.32
C THR A 33 2.21 -4.90 -19.35
N GLY A 34 2.31 -4.34 -20.56
CA GLY A 34 2.63 -2.91 -20.71
C GLY A 34 1.58 -1.97 -20.12
N ARG A 35 0.38 -2.46 -19.85
CA ARG A 35 -0.68 -1.68 -19.20
C ARG A 35 -0.63 -1.73 -17.69
N ASP A 36 0.14 -2.66 -17.13
CA ASP A 36 0.21 -2.87 -15.68
C ASP A 36 1.21 -1.89 -15.08
N ILE A 37 0.75 -0.68 -14.78
CA ILE A 37 1.58 0.44 -14.31
C ILE A 37 1.24 0.88 -12.89
N THR A 38 0.31 0.20 -12.21
CA THR A 38 -0.12 0.59 -10.87
C THR A 38 1.01 0.56 -9.84
N PRO A 39 1.87 -0.48 -9.80
CA PRO A 39 2.99 -0.48 -8.84
C PRO A 39 3.95 0.68 -9.06
N GLU A 40 4.26 1.02 -10.32
CA GLU A 40 5.15 2.14 -10.63
C GLU A 40 4.57 3.45 -10.13
N ALA A 41 3.26 3.66 -10.31
CA ALA A 41 2.59 4.85 -9.83
C ALA A 41 2.62 4.93 -8.29
N PHE A 42 2.28 3.84 -7.62
CA PHE A 42 2.28 3.80 -6.16
C PHE A 42 3.68 4.02 -5.59
N GLU A 43 4.67 3.29 -6.11
CA GLU A 43 6.03 3.37 -5.61
C GLU A 43 6.65 4.75 -5.82
N SER A 44 6.20 5.50 -6.82
CA SER A 44 6.70 6.85 -7.06
C SER A 44 6.28 7.85 -5.97
N VAL A 45 5.24 7.55 -5.20
CA VAL A 45 4.75 8.44 -4.13
C VAL A 45 5.10 7.95 -2.73
N TYR A 46 5.65 6.75 -2.58
CA TYR A 46 6.01 6.23 -1.26
C TYR A 46 7.14 7.02 -0.63
N GLU A 47 7.00 7.35 0.63
CA GLU A 47 8.12 7.80 1.45
C GLU A 47 8.92 6.59 1.93
N LYS A 48 8.20 5.52 2.30
CA LYS A 48 8.80 4.22 2.66
C LYS A 48 8.00 3.10 2.05
N LYS A 49 8.69 2.19 1.39
CA LYS A 49 8.06 0.97 0.87
C LYS A 49 7.94 -0.05 1.99
N ILE A 50 6.78 -0.71 2.08
CA ILE A 50 6.58 -1.83 3.00
C ILE A 50 6.94 -3.11 2.25
N GLU A 51 8.23 -3.43 2.21
CA GLU A 51 8.74 -4.61 1.49
C GLU A 51 8.04 -5.88 1.95
N GLY A 52 7.83 -6.01 3.25
CA GLY A 52 7.22 -7.19 3.84
C GLY A 52 5.80 -7.47 3.39
N PHE A 53 5.07 -6.44 2.95
CA PHE A 53 3.71 -6.66 2.45
C PHE A 53 3.74 -7.55 1.20
N GLY A 54 4.53 -7.15 0.20
CA GLY A 54 4.64 -7.93 -1.04
C GLY A 54 5.21 -9.32 -0.80
N GLU A 55 6.18 -9.43 0.09
CA GLU A 55 6.77 -10.72 0.44
C GLU A 55 5.75 -11.65 1.08
N LEU A 56 4.99 -11.18 2.08
CA LEU A 56 3.95 -11.98 2.73
C LEU A 56 2.83 -12.33 1.76
N PHE A 57 2.41 -11.38 0.96
CA PHE A 57 1.36 -11.62 -0.03
C PHE A 57 1.76 -12.72 -0.99
N ARG A 58 2.97 -12.67 -1.54
CA ARG A 58 3.43 -13.68 -2.49
C ARG A 58 3.66 -15.03 -1.82
N MET A 59 4.04 -15.05 -0.55
CA MET A 59 4.16 -16.30 0.21
C MET A 59 2.80 -16.99 0.36
N ILE A 60 1.76 -16.23 0.71
CA ILE A 60 0.40 -16.76 0.81
C ILE A 60 -0.11 -17.22 -0.55
N SER A 61 0.11 -16.40 -1.57
CA SER A 61 -0.31 -16.68 -2.94
C SER A 61 0.38 -17.93 -3.50
N PHE A 62 1.65 -18.14 -3.16
CA PHE A 62 2.40 -19.33 -3.59
C PHE A 62 1.70 -20.62 -3.15
N GLY A 63 1.11 -20.63 -1.97
CA GLY A 63 0.38 -21.80 -1.48
C GLY A 63 -0.88 -22.13 -2.29
N LYS A 64 -1.35 -21.20 -3.11
CA LYS A 64 -2.58 -21.35 -3.91
C LYS A 64 -2.32 -21.48 -5.40
N ILE A 65 -1.39 -20.69 -5.94
CA ILE A 65 -1.12 -20.64 -7.39
C ILE A 65 0.33 -20.95 -7.74
N ALA A 66 1.10 -21.44 -6.77
CA ALA A 66 2.49 -21.86 -6.96
C ALA A 66 3.33 -20.75 -7.64
N THR A 67 4.14 -21.12 -8.65
CA THR A 67 5.07 -20.17 -9.27
C THR A 67 4.40 -19.03 -10.02
N SER A 68 3.11 -19.13 -10.34
CA SER A 68 2.40 -18.04 -11.00
C SER A 68 2.35 -16.77 -10.14
N THR A 69 2.60 -16.88 -8.85
CA THR A 69 2.68 -15.71 -7.96
C THR A 69 3.79 -14.73 -8.36
N MET A 70 4.80 -15.19 -9.14
CA MET A 70 5.85 -14.32 -9.66
C MET A 70 5.31 -13.19 -10.54
N GLN A 71 4.14 -13.38 -11.13
CA GLN A 71 3.52 -12.37 -12.00
C GLN A 71 2.86 -11.25 -11.18
N SER A 72 2.70 -11.44 -9.88
CA SER A 72 2.08 -10.44 -9.03
C SER A 72 3.13 -9.45 -8.52
N ARG A 73 2.91 -8.17 -8.80
CA ARG A 73 3.75 -7.10 -8.30
C ARG A 73 3.02 -6.25 -7.25
N ALA A 74 2.17 -6.93 -6.46
CA ALA A 74 1.49 -6.28 -5.35
C ALA A 74 2.50 -5.55 -4.46
N THR A 75 2.16 -4.34 -4.03
CA THR A 75 3.06 -3.46 -3.29
C THR A 75 2.32 -2.68 -2.23
N GLY A 76 3.02 -2.29 -1.19
CA GLY A 76 2.50 -1.43 -0.13
C GLY A 76 3.55 -0.43 0.32
N GLY A 77 3.10 0.69 0.85
CA GLY A 77 3.99 1.74 1.32
C GLY A 77 3.25 2.78 2.16
N VAL A 78 4.01 3.75 2.66
CA VAL A 78 3.47 4.87 3.42
C VAL A 78 3.94 6.19 2.83
N ALA A 79 3.07 7.20 2.88
CA ALA A 79 3.38 8.54 2.46
C ALA A 79 2.49 9.53 3.20
N GLY A 80 3.07 10.54 3.83
CA GLY A 80 2.34 11.62 4.49
C GLY A 80 1.35 11.17 5.57
N GLY A 81 1.61 10.05 6.23
CA GLY A 81 0.70 9.51 7.25
C GLY A 81 -0.37 8.58 6.70
N THR A 82 -0.34 8.26 5.41
CA THR A 82 -1.33 7.41 4.74
C THR A 82 -0.69 6.09 4.33
N TYR A 83 -1.39 4.98 4.56
CA TYR A 83 -1.00 3.67 4.03
C TYR A 83 -1.54 3.50 2.61
N LEU A 84 -0.72 2.94 1.73
CA LEU A 84 -1.07 2.75 0.32
C LEU A 84 -0.76 1.31 -0.08
N PHE A 85 -1.76 0.61 -0.64
CA PHE A 85 -1.60 -0.78 -1.08
C PHE A 85 -2.18 -0.96 -2.47
N ALA A 86 -1.41 -1.59 -3.36
CA ALA A 86 -1.85 -1.95 -4.70
C ALA A 86 -1.94 -3.47 -4.79
N LEU A 87 -3.14 -3.98 -5.01
CA LEU A 87 -3.45 -5.40 -5.04
C LEU A 87 -3.75 -5.87 -6.46
N PRO A 88 -3.55 -7.18 -6.76
CA PRO A 88 -3.99 -7.75 -8.03
C PRO A 88 -5.51 -7.64 -8.19
N GLY A 89 -5.97 -7.70 -9.44
CA GLY A 89 -7.39 -7.52 -9.75
C GLY A 89 -8.29 -8.71 -9.46
N SER A 90 -7.74 -9.90 -9.20
CA SER A 90 -8.57 -11.09 -8.98
C SER A 90 -9.22 -11.06 -7.59
N PRO A 91 -10.50 -11.52 -7.47
CA PRO A 91 -11.17 -11.57 -6.18
C PRO A 91 -10.43 -12.45 -5.16
N GLY A 92 -9.85 -13.56 -5.60
CA GLY A 92 -9.07 -14.44 -4.72
C GLY A 92 -7.85 -13.74 -4.13
N ALA A 93 -7.11 -12.98 -4.96
CA ALA A 93 -5.95 -12.23 -4.51
C ALA A 93 -6.34 -11.14 -3.50
N CYS A 94 -7.46 -10.46 -3.74
CA CYS A 94 -7.95 -9.44 -2.82
C CYS A 94 -8.32 -10.05 -1.47
N ARG A 95 -8.98 -11.22 -1.47
CA ARG A 95 -9.29 -11.94 -0.23
C ARG A 95 -8.03 -12.36 0.51
N ASP A 96 -7.03 -12.87 -0.21
CA ASP A 96 -5.77 -13.28 0.40
C ASP A 96 -5.07 -12.11 1.08
N ALA A 97 -5.03 -10.95 0.41
CA ALA A 97 -4.41 -9.77 0.97
C ALA A 97 -5.16 -9.26 2.21
N TRP A 98 -6.49 -9.21 2.13
CA TRP A 98 -7.29 -8.70 3.23
C TRP A 98 -7.32 -9.67 4.41
N ASP A 99 -7.79 -10.92 4.17
CA ASP A 99 -7.98 -11.88 5.24
C ASP A 99 -6.65 -12.35 5.85
N GLY A 100 -5.63 -12.48 5.02
CA GLY A 100 -4.35 -13.02 5.46
C GLY A 100 -3.38 -12.00 6.04
N ILE A 101 -3.55 -10.73 5.74
CA ILE A 101 -2.58 -9.69 6.12
C ILE A 101 -3.25 -8.44 6.68
N LEU A 102 -4.01 -7.73 5.85
CA LEU A 102 -4.45 -6.37 6.18
C LEU A 102 -5.47 -6.32 7.31
N ALA A 103 -6.40 -7.27 7.37
CA ALA A 103 -7.39 -7.29 8.44
C ALA A 103 -6.73 -7.40 9.82
N GLN A 104 -5.63 -8.14 9.91
CA GLN A 104 -4.87 -8.24 11.16
C GLN A 104 -4.12 -6.94 11.46
N GLN A 105 -3.45 -6.38 10.46
CA GLN A 105 -2.63 -5.18 10.66
C GLN A 105 -3.48 -3.93 10.91
N PHE A 106 -4.71 -3.90 10.43
CA PHE A 106 -5.63 -2.79 10.70
C PHE A 106 -6.51 -3.04 11.93
N ASP A 107 -6.14 -4.00 12.77
CA ASP A 107 -6.76 -4.24 14.06
C ASP A 107 -5.76 -3.88 15.15
N PHE A 108 -6.07 -2.84 15.95
CA PHE A 108 -5.15 -2.37 17.00
C PHE A 108 -4.91 -3.41 18.10
N ARG A 109 -5.73 -4.45 18.15
CA ARG A 109 -5.59 -5.53 19.15
C ARG A 109 -4.60 -6.61 18.71
N HIS A 110 -4.15 -6.59 17.44
CA HIS A 110 -3.28 -7.64 16.92
C HIS A 110 -1.87 -7.55 17.52
N PRO A 111 -1.40 -8.60 18.26
CA PRO A 111 -0.05 -8.61 18.80
C PRO A 111 0.94 -9.14 17.77
N PRO A 112 2.25 -8.84 17.88
CA PRO A 112 2.87 -7.96 18.87
C PRO A 112 2.76 -6.49 18.50
N CYS A 113 2.51 -6.16 17.23
CA CYS A 113 2.36 -4.81 16.73
C CYS A 113 1.46 -4.80 15.49
N ASN A 114 0.94 -3.64 15.15
CA ASN A 114 0.06 -3.51 13.99
C ASN A 114 0.14 -2.10 13.41
N PHE A 115 -0.45 -1.91 12.22
CA PHE A 115 -0.42 -0.63 11.50
C PHE A 115 -1.18 0.48 12.22
N VAL A 116 -2.22 0.14 12.98
CA VAL A 116 -3.03 1.15 13.67
C VAL A 116 -2.23 1.79 14.81
N GLU A 117 -1.48 0.99 15.55
CA GLU A 117 -0.68 1.50 16.67
C GLU A 117 0.37 2.51 16.24
N ILE A 118 1.01 2.29 15.10
CA ILE A 118 2.07 3.17 14.62
C ILE A 118 1.56 4.31 13.74
N MET A 119 0.27 4.31 13.40
CA MET A 119 -0.32 5.29 12.49
C MET A 119 -0.06 6.74 12.92
N PRO A 120 -0.18 7.13 14.20
CA PRO A 120 0.10 8.51 14.61
C PRO A 120 1.55 8.93 14.42
N ARG A 121 2.45 7.99 14.22
CA ARG A 121 3.88 8.25 14.07
C ARG A 121 4.38 8.26 12.64
N LEU A 122 3.54 7.94 11.68
CA LEU A 122 3.95 7.82 10.28
C LEU A 122 4.47 9.13 9.70
N ASP A 123 3.95 10.26 10.18
CA ASP A 123 4.32 11.58 9.69
C ASP A 123 5.09 12.42 10.74
N GLU A 124 5.69 11.78 11.74
CA GLU A 124 6.46 12.48 12.78
C GLU A 124 7.49 13.45 12.21
N HIS A 125 8.19 13.02 11.19
CA HIS A 125 9.23 13.83 10.55
C HIS A 125 8.67 15.12 9.94
N LEU A 126 7.44 15.08 9.42
CA LEU A 126 6.77 16.25 8.86
C LEU A 126 6.31 17.20 9.98
N LYS A 127 5.79 16.66 11.06
CA LYS A 127 5.38 17.45 12.23
C LYS A 127 6.56 18.15 12.87
N ARG A 128 7.71 17.45 12.97
CA ARG A 128 8.95 18.03 13.49
C ARG A 128 9.44 19.18 12.62
N ARG A 129 9.36 19.06 11.28
CA ARG A 129 9.71 20.14 10.37
C ARG A 129 8.83 21.37 10.59
N LYS A 130 7.52 21.16 10.72
CA LYS A 130 6.58 22.25 10.98
C LYS A 130 6.85 22.91 12.32
N ALA A 131 7.16 22.15 13.37
CA ALA A 131 7.50 22.67 14.67
C ALA A 131 8.77 23.52 14.62
N LYS A 132 9.80 23.07 13.91
CA LYS A 132 11.05 23.83 13.72
C LYS A 132 10.81 25.12 12.93
N ALA A 133 9.94 25.09 11.92
CA ALA A 133 9.62 26.28 11.14
C ALA A 133 8.86 27.33 11.95
N LYS A 134 8.10 26.91 12.96
CA LYS A 134 7.37 27.81 13.84
C LYS A 134 8.18 28.34 15.02
N GLY A 135 9.29 27.68 15.30
CA GLY A 135 10.20 28.08 16.35
C GLY A 135 11.20 29.11 15.87
#